data_368f3c55030cc25382a28bd58d3a21ba
#
_entry.id   368f3c55030cc25382a28bd58d3a21ba
#
_cell.length_a   1.000
_cell.length_b   1.000
_cell.length_c   1.000
_cell.angle_alpha   90.00
_cell.angle_beta   90.00
_cell.angle_gamma   90.00
#
_symmetry.space_group_name_H-M   'P 1'
#
loop_
_entity.id
_entity.type
_entity.pdbx_description
1 polymer ?
#
loop_
_entity_poly.entity_id
_entity_poly.type
_entity_poly.pdbx_seq_one_letter_code
_entity_poly.pdbx_strand_id
1 'polypeptide(L)'
;MSEHAGFIEDEWQILDEKLFLTLGSRLTHNEFFGNHLSPRAYLVYNATDTLSLKGGVATGYKTPNINQISPEVGTIQNGWRIVDFGNKDLKPEKSTTYEVGAYYDNQADFRGSVTLFRNEFKDKILDTDGSKRVNGIPVFGTCLGASSVNCPGWGTYFNIEGATVWGVELSGDYDILSNLNLSSNYTYNKSKIKTGNPTINTPNGPMKFSQTGLNRLDGKSLTATPEHTLHATLTYKPVKSVKTFFGANYESKLTSVNFGAGNSVRENTKDLLTFDTGVSWDANKHLTLSLNAYNIFDKVRYDEALADDGKYYFYPQEGRRFWFKVAAKW
;
A
#
# COMPACT_ATOMS: atom_id res chain seq x y z
N MET A 1 1.84 12.68 23.25
CA MET A 1 1.96 13.31 21.91
C MET A 1 0.59 13.77 21.49
N SER A 2 0.41 15.06 21.30
CA SER A 2 -0.83 15.67 20.85
C SER A 2 -0.67 16.23 19.43
N GLU A 3 -1.74 16.12 18.63
CA GLU A 3 -1.80 16.67 17.28
C GLU A 3 -3.17 17.33 17.06
N HIS A 4 -3.17 18.51 16.50
CA HIS A 4 -4.36 19.27 16.16
C HIS A 4 -4.29 19.71 14.71
N ALA A 5 -5.42 19.70 14.01
CA ALA A 5 -5.45 20.14 12.61
C ALA A 5 -6.74 20.88 12.28
N GLY A 6 -6.60 21.92 11.47
CA GLY A 6 -7.70 22.60 10.81
C GLY A 6 -7.53 22.56 9.30
N PHE A 7 -8.62 22.56 8.57
CA PHE A 7 -8.57 22.59 7.11
C PHE A 7 -9.62 23.55 6.55
N ILE A 8 -9.34 24.06 5.38
CA ILE A 8 -10.25 24.83 4.57
C ILE A 8 -10.18 24.32 3.13
N GLU A 9 -11.32 24.29 2.47
CA GLU A 9 -11.43 23.89 1.07
C GLU A 9 -12.56 24.66 0.44
N ASP A 10 -12.34 25.10 -0.78
CA ASP A 10 -13.33 25.81 -1.59
C ASP A 10 -13.25 25.34 -3.04
N GLU A 11 -14.41 25.27 -3.69
CA GLU A 11 -14.55 24.91 -5.09
C GLU A 11 -15.15 26.08 -5.86
N TRP A 12 -14.46 26.52 -6.88
CA TRP A 12 -14.88 27.59 -7.76
C TRP A 12 -15.27 27.08 -9.13
N GLN A 13 -16.44 27.41 -9.54
CA GLN A 13 -16.90 27.22 -10.91
C GLN A 13 -16.33 28.35 -11.78
N ILE A 14 -15.27 28.06 -12.55
CA ILE A 14 -14.57 29.06 -13.39
C ILE A 14 -15.31 29.30 -14.71
N LEU A 15 -15.82 28.20 -15.31
CA LEU A 15 -16.69 28.24 -16.48
C LEU A 15 -17.98 27.52 -16.15
N ASP A 16 -19.08 28.07 -16.56
CA ASP A 16 -20.42 27.57 -16.24
C ASP A 16 -20.56 26.08 -16.65
N GLU A 17 -20.87 25.24 -15.69
CA GLU A 17 -21.02 23.78 -15.79
C GLU A 17 -19.82 23.01 -16.38
N LYS A 18 -18.71 23.68 -16.73
CA LYS A 18 -17.60 23.08 -17.45
C LYS A 18 -16.29 22.98 -16.68
N LEU A 19 -15.90 24.02 -15.97
CA LEU A 19 -14.58 24.08 -15.37
C LEU A 19 -14.67 24.41 -13.89
N PHE A 20 -14.20 23.50 -13.06
CA PHE A 20 -14.20 23.62 -11.61
C PHE A 20 -12.77 23.59 -11.09
N LEU A 21 -12.43 24.52 -10.22
CA LEU A 21 -11.16 24.57 -9.51
C LEU A 21 -11.40 24.40 -8.02
N THR A 22 -10.87 23.32 -7.44
CA THR A 22 -10.89 23.12 -5.99
C THR A 22 -9.52 23.46 -5.43
N LEU A 23 -9.48 24.38 -4.47
CA LEU A 23 -8.30 24.69 -3.67
C LEU A 23 -8.54 24.31 -2.22
N GLY A 24 -7.59 23.65 -1.63
CA GLY A 24 -7.68 23.27 -0.23
C GLY A 24 -6.34 23.38 0.47
N SER A 25 -6.39 23.53 1.78
CA SER A 25 -5.20 23.50 2.63
C SER A 25 -5.54 22.98 4.02
N ARG A 26 -4.62 22.17 4.58
CA ARG A 26 -4.68 21.67 5.95
C ARG A 26 -3.47 22.17 6.71
N LEU A 27 -3.71 22.83 7.82
CA LEU A 27 -2.68 23.17 8.80
C LEU A 27 -2.71 22.15 9.93
N THR A 28 -1.60 21.45 10.13
CA THR A 28 -1.43 20.48 11.22
C THR A 28 -0.40 21.03 12.20
N HIS A 29 -0.73 21.07 13.48
CA HIS A 29 0.18 21.35 14.58
C HIS A 29 0.45 20.08 15.36
N ASN A 30 1.70 19.69 15.47
CA ASN A 30 2.14 18.56 16.28
C ASN A 30 3.06 19.05 17.38
N GLU A 31 2.88 18.54 18.60
CA GLU A 31 3.64 18.93 19.79
C GLU A 31 5.17 18.83 19.60
N PHE A 32 5.65 17.83 18.86
CA PHE A 32 7.09 17.59 18.65
C PHE A 32 7.61 18.17 17.34
N PHE A 33 6.77 18.24 16.30
CA PHE A 33 7.19 18.58 14.95
C PHE A 33 6.70 19.96 14.48
N GLY A 34 5.97 20.68 15.35
CA GLY A 34 5.49 22.03 15.05
C GLY A 34 4.39 22.07 13.97
N ASN A 35 4.38 23.15 13.20
CA ASN A 35 3.34 23.43 12.20
C ASN A 35 3.73 22.90 10.82
N HIS A 36 2.78 22.31 10.15
CA HIS A 36 2.91 21.88 8.75
C HIS A 36 1.67 22.24 7.94
N LEU A 37 1.89 22.84 6.75
CA LEU A 37 0.84 23.19 5.81
C LEU A 37 0.84 22.17 4.66
N SER A 38 -0.33 21.58 4.39
CA SER A 38 -0.56 20.63 3.29
C SER A 38 -1.57 21.21 2.30
N PRO A 39 -1.10 21.91 1.27
CA PRO A 39 -1.97 22.42 0.20
C PRO A 39 -2.36 21.33 -0.79
N ARG A 40 -3.52 21.57 -1.45
CA ARG A 40 -3.98 20.80 -2.62
C ARG A 40 -4.65 21.73 -3.63
N ALA A 41 -4.56 21.36 -4.90
CA ALA A 41 -5.26 22.03 -6.00
C ALA A 41 -5.70 20.98 -7.02
N TYR A 42 -6.98 21.05 -7.41
CA TYR A 42 -7.59 20.15 -8.39
C TYR A 42 -8.38 20.93 -9.40
N LEU A 43 -8.29 20.50 -10.65
CA LEU A 43 -9.06 21.04 -11.77
C LEU A 43 -9.89 19.91 -12.38
N VAL A 44 -11.17 20.15 -12.59
CA VAL A 44 -12.09 19.28 -13.32
C VAL A 44 -12.65 20.03 -14.50
N TYR A 45 -12.50 19.48 -15.70
CA TYR A 45 -13.01 20.04 -16.94
C TYR A 45 -13.96 19.06 -17.62
N ASN A 46 -15.24 19.38 -17.64
CA ASN A 46 -16.27 18.68 -18.38
C ASN A 46 -16.19 19.11 -19.85
N ALA A 47 -15.39 18.37 -20.63
CA ALA A 47 -15.13 18.69 -22.03
C ALA A 47 -16.40 18.51 -22.90
N THR A 48 -17.18 17.47 -22.58
CA THR A 48 -18.50 17.17 -23.18
C THR A 48 -19.41 16.58 -22.10
N ASP A 49 -20.67 16.30 -22.42
CA ASP A 49 -21.62 15.62 -21.53
C ASP A 49 -21.19 14.19 -21.19
N THR A 50 -20.25 13.64 -21.95
CA THR A 50 -19.77 12.26 -21.80
C THR A 50 -18.29 12.17 -21.39
N LEU A 51 -17.53 13.25 -21.44
CA LEU A 51 -16.09 13.26 -21.17
C LEU A 51 -15.71 14.34 -20.16
N SER A 52 -15.17 13.91 -19.04
CA SER A 52 -14.57 14.76 -18.02
C SER A 52 -13.07 14.49 -17.91
N LEU A 53 -12.27 15.56 -17.86
CA LEU A 53 -10.84 15.52 -17.60
C LEU A 53 -10.59 16.06 -16.19
N LYS A 54 -9.65 15.44 -15.47
CA LYS A 54 -9.26 15.90 -14.14
C LYS A 54 -7.76 15.93 -14.01
N GLY A 55 -7.25 16.82 -13.17
CA GLY A 55 -5.85 16.85 -12.82
C GLY A 55 -5.60 17.66 -11.57
N GLY A 56 -4.54 17.32 -10.85
CA GLY A 56 -4.26 18.02 -9.62
C GLY A 56 -2.95 17.65 -8.97
N VAL A 57 -2.65 18.41 -7.92
CA VAL A 57 -1.55 18.21 -7.02
C VAL A 57 -2.04 18.26 -5.57
N ALA A 58 -1.60 17.31 -4.76
CA ALA A 58 -1.89 17.27 -3.34
C ALA A 58 -0.63 16.94 -2.55
N THR A 59 -0.51 17.51 -1.35
CA THR A 59 0.58 17.20 -0.45
C THR A 59 0.08 16.48 0.79
N GLY A 60 0.89 15.54 1.28
CA GLY A 60 0.63 14.77 2.49
C GLY A 60 1.73 14.95 3.53
N TYR A 61 1.36 14.76 4.77
CA TYR A 61 2.24 14.87 5.93
C TYR A 61 1.90 13.80 6.96
N LYS A 62 2.91 13.09 7.45
CA LYS A 62 2.74 12.05 8.46
C LYS A 62 3.85 12.13 9.49
N THR A 63 3.48 12.36 10.73
CA THR A 63 4.40 12.37 11.86
C THR A 63 4.81 10.95 12.24
N PRO A 64 6.06 10.75 12.72
CA PRO A 64 6.43 9.51 13.38
C PRO A 64 5.52 9.23 14.57
N ASN A 65 5.23 7.97 14.84
CA ASN A 65 4.49 7.60 16.03
C ASN A 65 5.38 7.62 17.29
N ILE A 66 4.77 7.57 18.48
CA ILE A 66 5.49 7.68 19.75
C ILE A 66 6.57 6.61 19.92
N ASN A 67 6.32 5.38 19.46
CA ASN A 67 7.30 4.29 19.57
C ASN A 67 8.51 4.50 18.65
N GLN A 68 8.33 5.22 17.55
CA GLN A 68 9.41 5.52 16.62
C GLN A 68 10.36 6.61 17.13
N ILE A 69 9.86 7.53 17.99
CA ILE A 69 10.65 8.67 18.48
C ILE A 69 11.15 8.51 19.92
N SER A 70 10.59 7.59 20.72
CA SER A 70 10.94 7.44 22.13
C SER A 70 12.17 6.54 22.31
N PRO A 71 13.37 7.08 22.58
CA PRO A 71 14.58 6.27 22.70
C PRO A 71 14.59 5.38 23.95
N GLU A 72 13.73 5.67 24.91
CA GLU A 72 13.63 4.95 26.19
C GLU A 72 12.66 3.78 26.12
N VAL A 73 11.85 3.69 25.05
CA VAL A 73 10.84 2.65 24.87
C VAL A 73 11.29 1.72 23.75
N GLY A 74 11.69 0.51 24.11
CA GLY A 74 12.01 -0.54 23.15
C GLY A 74 10.76 -1.35 22.79
N THR A 75 10.54 -1.56 21.50
CA THR A 75 9.53 -2.53 21.01
C THR A 75 10.19 -3.89 20.90
N ILE A 76 9.65 -4.86 21.64
CA ILE A 76 10.21 -6.24 21.69
C ILE A 76 9.66 -6.99 20.48
N GLN A 77 10.58 -7.53 19.70
CA GLN A 77 10.27 -8.42 18.57
C GLN A 77 10.87 -9.80 18.79
N ASN A 78 10.26 -10.82 18.20
CA ASN A 78 10.80 -12.18 18.12
C ASN A 78 11.21 -12.80 19.47
N GLY A 79 10.38 -12.66 20.50
CA GLY A 79 10.60 -13.30 21.80
C GLY A 79 11.85 -12.81 22.53
N TRP A 80 12.07 -11.47 22.62
CA TRP A 80 13.20 -10.83 23.26
C TRP A 80 14.55 -10.87 22.52
N ARG A 81 14.56 -11.37 21.28
CA ARG A 81 15.79 -11.41 20.49
C ARG A 81 16.12 -10.13 19.77
N ILE A 82 15.14 -9.24 19.61
CA ILE A 82 15.28 -7.95 18.92
C ILE A 82 14.52 -6.91 19.75
N VAL A 83 15.16 -5.77 19.96
CA VAL A 83 14.55 -4.60 20.60
C VAL A 83 14.76 -3.41 19.70
N ASP A 84 13.67 -2.83 19.18
CA ASP A 84 13.73 -1.60 18.39
C ASP A 84 13.53 -0.40 19.32
N PHE A 85 14.50 0.50 19.35
CA PHE A 85 14.43 1.76 20.09
C PHE A 85 14.03 2.91 19.17
N GLY A 86 13.24 3.82 19.69
CA GLY A 86 12.88 5.02 18.98
C GLY A 86 14.09 5.94 18.72
N ASN A 87 13.97 6.79 17.72
CA ASN A 87 14.97 7.78 17.34
C ASN A 87 14.34 9.17 17.38
N LYS A 88 14.76 10.00 18.34
CA LYS A 88 14.26 11.38 18.52
C LYS A 88 14.60 12.31 17.35
N ASP A 89 15.57 11.94 16.52
CA ASP A 89 16.04 12.76 15.40
C ASP A 89 15.22 12.50 14.11
N LEU A 90 14.17 11.67 14.19
CA LEU A 90 13.28 11.42 13.05
C LEU A 90 12.57 12.69 12.60
N LYS A 91 12.43 12.79 11.28
CA LYS A 91 11.63 13.81 10.61
C LYS A 91 10.30 13.21 10.16
N PRO A 92 9.23 13.99 10.10
CA PRO A 92 7.98 13.57 9.50
C PRO A 92 8.14 13.21 8.01
N GLU A 93 7.42 12.18 7.59
CA GLU A 93 7.30 11.82 6.18
C GLU A 93 6.44 12.85 5.45
N LYS A 94 6.83 13.21 4.23
CA LYS A 94 6.07 14.11 3.35
C LYS A 94 5.81 13.42 2.02
N SER A 95 4.68 13.72 1.41
CA SER A 95 4.37 13.25 0.07
C SER A 95 3.85 14.37 -0.81
N THR A 96 4.10 14.25 -2.10
CA THR A 96 3.45 15.07 -3.14
C THR A 96 2.90 14.12 -4.19
N THR A 97 1.61 14.23 -4.43
CA THR A 97 0.88 13.46 -5.44
C THR A 97 0.55 14.36 -6.60
N TYR A 98 0.87 13.92 -7.80
CA TYR A 98 0.46 14.51 -9.08
C TYR A 98 -0.44 13.50 -9.78
N GLU A 99 -1.56 13.94 -10.29
CA GLU A 99 -2.44 13.08 -11.08
C GLU A 99 -3.08 13.82 -12.25
N VAL A 100 -3.34 13.08 -13.31
CA VAL A 100 -4.15 13.51 -14.44
C VAL A 100 -4.96 12.32 -14.92
N GLY A 101 -6.22 12.55 -15.22
CA GLY A 101 -7.12 11.49 -15.64
C GLY A 101 -8.22 11.96 -16.55
N ALA A 102 -8.89 10.98 -17.15
CA ALA A 102 -10.09 11.16 -17.93
C ALA A 102 -11.15 10.16 -17.46
N TYR A 103 -12.38 10.61 -17.43
CA TYR A 103 -13.56 9.81 -17.21
C TYR A 103 -14.47 9.93 -18.43
N TYR A 104 -14.93 8.80 -18.94
CA TYR A 104 -15.85 8.73 -20.05
C TYR A 104 -17.07 7.90 -19.67
N ASP A 105 -18.27 8.41 -19.99
CA ASP A 105 -19.55 7.73 -19.83
C ASP A 105 -20.40 8.03 -21.07
N ASN A 106 -20.66 7.00 -21.89
CA ASN A 106 -21.48 7.18 -23.08
C ASN A 106 -22.98 7.27 -22.77
N GLN A 107 -23.35 7.27 -21.47
CA GLN A 107 -24.73 7.33 -20.98
C GLN A 107 -25.61 6.18 -21.50
N ALA A 108 -25.00 5.11 -21.94
CA ALA A 108 -25.69 3.93 -22.47
C ALA A 108 -25.16 2.65 -21.82
N ASP A 109 -24.11 2.07 -22.34
CA ASP A 109 -23.63 0.74 -21.97
C ASP A 109 -22.18 0.73 -21.47
N PHE A 110 -21.42 1.82 -21.61
CA PHE A 110 -20.01 1.88 -21.24
C PHE A 110 -19.66 3.14 -20.43
N ARG A 111 -18.95 2.92 -19.30
CA ARG A 111 -18.26 3.95 -18.55
C ARG A 111 -16.87 3.48 -18.15
N GLY A 112 -15.92 4.38 -18.15
CA GLY A 112 -14.56 4.03 -17.80
C GLY A 112 -13.71 5.24 -17.43
N SER A 113 -12.57 4.96 -16.81
CA SER A 113 -11.61 6.00 -16.46
C SER A 113 -10.19 5.55 -16.68
N VAL A 114 -9.31 6.51 -16.94
CA VAL A 114 -7.87 6.37 -16.90
C VAL A 114 -7.31 7.46 -15.99
N THR A 115 -6.40 7.09 -15.10
CA THR A 115 -5.65 8.04 -14.27
C THR A 115 -4.18 7.69 -14.34
N LEU A 116 -3.35 8.69 -14.67
CA LEU A 116 -1.90 8.65 -14.55
C LEU A 116 -1.55 9.35 -13.24
N PHE A 117 -0.69 8.75 -12.44
CA PHE A 117 -0.29 9.33 -11.16
C PHE A 117 1.21 9.21 -10.92
N ARG A 118 1.71 10.11 -10.08
CA ARG A 118 3.07 10.09 -9.55
C ARG A 118 3.06 10.59 -8.11
N ASN A 119 3.53 9.74 -7.19
CA ASN A 119 3.70 10.04 -5.78
C ASN A 119 5.19 10.16 -5.45
N GLU A 120 5.59 11.26 -4.89
CA GLU A 120 6.95 11.50 -4.41
C GLU A 120 6.94 11.55 -2.88
N PHE A 121 7.65 10.63 -2.25
CA PHE A 121 7.82 10.57 -0.80
C PHE A 121 9.18 11.12 -0.42
N LYS A 122 9.24 11.96 0.62
CA LYS A 122 10.47 12.48 1.22
C LYS A 122 10.53 12.10 2.70
N ASP A 123 11.76 11.95 3.19
CA ASP A 123 12.03 11.62 4.58
C ASP A 123 11.29 10.34 5.04
N LYS A 124 11.19 9.33 4.15
CA LYS A 124 10.48 8.09 4.47
C LYS A 124 11.16 7.35 5.61
N ILE A 125 10.36 6.95 6.60
CA ILE A 125 10.86 6.24 7.78
C ILE A 125 11.00 4.77 7.47
N LEU A 126 12.17 4.23 7.76
CA LEU A 126 12.46 2.80 7.77
C LEU A 126 13.01 2.40 9.13
N ASP A 127 12.88 1.12 9.46
CA ASP A 127 13.54 0.50 10.59
C ASP A 127 14.84 -0.18 10.16
N THR A 128 15.78 -0.26 11.08
CA THR A 128 16.92 -1.14 10.95
C THR A 128 16.50 -2.51 11.45
N ASP A 129 16.74 -3.55 10.66
CA ASP A 129 16.51 -4.90 11.14
C ASP A 129 17.56 -5.29 12.20
N GLY A 130 17.16 -5.26 13.45
CA GLY A 130 18.00 -5.66 14.60
C GLY A 130 18.36 -7.16 14.63
N SER A 131 17.75 -7.97 13.75
CA SER A 131 18.08 -9.40 13.63
C SER A 131 19.38 -9.66 12.87
N LYS A 132 19.93 -8.65 12.19
CA LYS A 132 21.13 -8.82 11.36
C LYS A 132 22.37 -9.12 12.19
N ARG A 133 23.03 -10.19 11.79
CA ARG A 133 24.31 -10.61 12.35
C ARG A 133 25.35 -10.78 11.26
N VAL A 134 26.55 -10.28 11.49
CA VAL A 134 27.72 -10.57 10.68
C VAL A 134 28.66 -11.40 11.55
N ASN A 135 28.97 -12.62 11.15
CA ASN A 135 29.77 -13.56 11.94
C ASN A 135 29.20 -13.81 13.35
N GLY A 136 27.89 -13.88 13.49
CA GLY A 136 27.21 -14.09 14.77
C GLY A 136 27.08 -12.83 15.64
N ILE A 137 27.61 -11.69 15.24
CA ILE A 137 27.57 -10.41 15.97
C ILE A 137 26.42 -9.56 15.40
N PRO A 138 25.50 -9.03 16.22
CA PRO A 138 24.49 -8.08 15.77
C PRO A 138 25.12 -6.90 15.07
N VAL A 139 24.62 -6.51 13.89
CA VAL A 139 25.12 -5.34 13.14
C VAL A 139 24.81 -4.04 13.92
N PHE A 140 23.71 -4.06 14.65
CA PHE A 140 23.30 -2.98 15.55
C PHE A 140 23.30 -3.50 16.99
N GLY A 141 24.10 -2.87 17.82
CA GLY A 141 24.17 -3.14 19.24
C GLY A 141 25.36 -3.99 19.70
N THR A 142 25.86 -3.66 20.86
CA THR A 142 26.85 -4.46 21.60
C THR A 142 26.15 -5.29 22.65
N CYS A 143 26.53 -6.55 22.71
CA CYS A 143 26.17 -7.41 23.82
C CYS A 143 26.91 -6.93 25.08
N LEU A 144 26.25 -6.27 25.98
CA LEU A 144 26.81 -5.99 27.28
C LEU A 144 26.99 -7.30 28.06
N GLY A 145 28.19 -7.87 28.00
CA GLY A 145 28.63 -8.93 28.88
C GLY A 145 28.16 -10.36 28.62
N ALA A 146 27.59 -10.68 27.45
CA ALA A 146 27.13 -12.02 27.12
C ALA A 146 27.87 -12.62 25.91
N SER A 147 27.99 -13.96 25.89
CA SER A 147 28.51 -14.65 24.72
C SER A 147 27.62 -14.43 23.48
N SER A 148 28.22 -14.30 22.32
CA SER A 148 27.64 -13.87 21.04
C SER A 148 26.35 -14.60 20.59
N VAL A 149 26.02 -15.74 21.15
CA VAL A 149 24.88 -16.58 20.72
C VAL A 149 23.54 -16.15 21.34
N ASN A 150 23.54 -15.51 22.49
CA ASN A 150 22.32 -15.12 23.23
C ASN A 150 22.11 -13.61 23.33
N CYS A 151 22.79 -12.83 22.52
CA CYS A 151 22.69 -11.40 22.56
C CYS A 151 21.45 -10.93 21.79
N PRO A 152 20.54 -10.16 22.42
CA PRO A 152 19.47 -9.52 21.68
C PRO A 152 20.06 -8.52 20.70
N GLY A 153 19.65 -8.59 19.43
CA GLY A 153 19.87 -7.54 18.47
C GLY A 153 19.04 -6.32 18.87
N TRP A 154 19.49 -5.13 18.53
CA TRP A 154 18.65 -3.96 18.64
C TRP A 154 18.58 -3.24 17.29
N GLY A 155 17.43 -2.65 17.00
CA GLY A 155 17.15 -1.84 15.85
C GLY A 155 16.80 -0.40 16.23
N THR A 156 16.69 0.46 15.25
CA THR A 156 16.20 1.82 15.39
C THR A 156 15.56 2.28 14.08
N TYR A 157 14.85 3.39 14.15
CA TYR A 157 14.21 4.04 13.02
C TYR A 157 15.08 5.17 12.46
N PHE A 158 15.00 5.40 11.18
CA PHE A 158 15.71 6.49 10.50
C PHE A 158 14.98 6.92 9.24
N ASN A 159 15.24 8.16 8.79
CA ASN A 159 14.72 8.63 7.52
C ASN A 159 15.69 8.31 6.39
N ILE A 160 15.16 7.79 5.29
CA ILE A 160 15.84 7.72 3.99
C ILE A 160 15.45 8.94 3.14
N GLU A 161 16.17 9.19 2.04
CA GLU A 161 15.85 10.32 1.15
C GLU A 161 14.39 10.28 0.68
N GLY A 162 13.87 9.10 0.31
CA GLY A 162 12.48 8.93 -0.01
C GLY A 162 12.20 7.75 -0.94
N ALA A 163 11.06 7.84 -1.63
CA ALA A 163 10.66 6.90 -2.67
C ALA A 163 9.79 7.62 -3.70
N THR A 164 9.75 7.08 -4.90
CA THR A 164 8.80 7.52 -5.94
C THR A 164 7.93 6.33 -6.34
N VAL A 165 6.63 6.56 -6.49
CA VAL A 165 5.68 5.60 -7.06
C VAL A 165 4.97 6.30 -8.21
N TRP A 166 4.89 5.68 -9.36
CA TRP A 166 4.11 6.20 -10.50
C TRP A 166 3.40 5.05 -11.18
N GLY A 167 2.33 5.37 -11.87
CA GLY A 167 1.56 4.32 -12.51
C GLY A 167 0.36 4.82 -13.29
N VAL A 168 -0.44 3.83 -13.68
CA VAL A 168 -1.67 4.00 -14.43
C VAL A 168 -2.76 3.21 -13.73
N GLU A 169 -3.92 3.83 -13.54
CA GLU A 169 -5.15 3.16 -13.10
C GLU A 169 -6.17 3.23 -14.23
N LEU A 170 -6.74 2.07 -14.54
CA LEU A 170 -7.83 1.95 -15.50
C LEU A 170 -9.03 1.36 -14.79
N SER A 171 -10.21 1.89 -15.03
CA SER A 171 -11.46 1.26 -14.66
C SER A 171 -12.41 1.21 -15.85
N GLY A 172 -13.23 0.17 -15.91
CA GLY A 172 -14.24 0.01 -16.92
C GLY A 172 -15.43 -0.77 -16.40
N ASP A 173 -16.61 -0.35 -16.84
CA ASP A 173 -17.87 -1.02 -16.59
C ASP A 173 -18.65 -1.03 -17.90
N TYR A 174 -18.99 -2.23 -18.40
CA TYR A 174 -19.60 -2.42 -19.70
C TYR A 174 -20.79 -3.37 -19.63
N ASP A 175 -21.95 -2.86 -19.98
CA ASP A 175 -23.17 -3.62 -20.12
C ASP A 175 -23.18 -4.32 -21.49
N ILE A 176 -22.55 -5.50 -21.59
CA ILE A 176 -22.46 -6.29 -22.84
C ILE A 176 -23.85 -6.61 -23.37
N LEU A 177 -24.76 -6.94 -22.47
CA LEU A 177 -26.19 -7.15 -22.71
C LEU A 177 -26.97 -6.57 -21.53
N SER A 178 -28.27 -6.38 -21.68
CA SER A 178 -29.14 -5.88 -20.60
C SER A 178 -29.09 -6.72 -19.30
N ASN A 179 -28.60 -7.96 -19.41
CA ASN A 179 -28.47 -8.90 -18.29
C ASN A 179 -27.03 -9.42 -18.09
N LEU A 180 -26.05 -8.89 -18.81
CA LEU A 180 -24.65 -9.30 -18.74
C LEU A 180 -23.76 -8.06 -18.67
N ASN A 181 -23.08 -7.89 -17.54
CA ASN A 181 -22.18 -6.76 -17.26
C ASN A 181 -20.77 -7.26 -17.00
N LEU A 182 -19.76 -6.56 -17.50
CA LEU A 182 -18.34 -6.73 -17.21
C LEU A 182 -17.83 -5.48 -16.47
N SER A 183 -17.35 -5.64 -15.25
CA SER A 183 -16.65 -4.61 -14.49
C SER A 183 -15.18 -4.99 -14.33
N SER A 184 -14.26 -4.06 -14.54
CA SER A 184 -12.82 -4.33 -14.46
C SER A 184 -12.06 -3.13 -13.91
N ASN A 185 -11.04 -3.42 -13.08
CA ASN A 185 -10.07 -2.44 -12.61
C ASN A 185 -8.67 -3.00 -12.82
N TYR A 186 -7.79 -2.20 -13.38
CA TYR A 186 -6.39 -2.53 -13.59
C TYR A 186 -5.50 -1.42 -13.07
N THR A 187 -4.46 -1.78 -12.32
CA THR A 187 -3.44 -0.86 -11.83
C THR A 187 -2.06 -1.35 -12.25
N TYR A 188 -1.30 -0.46 -12.87
CA TYR A 188 0.13 -0.60 -13.06
C TYR A 188 0.85 0.34 -12.11
N ASN A 189 1.74 -0.19 -11.27
CA ASN A 189 2.55 0.56 -10.31
C ASN A 189 4.03 0.31 -10.56
N LYS A 190 4.82 1.34 -10.65
CA LYS A 190 6.27 1.24 -10.59
C LYS A 190 6.81 2.11 -9.48
N SER A 191 7.61 1.53 -8.62
CA SER A 191 8.20 2.24 -7.49
C SER A 191 9.71 2.19 -7.51
N LYS A 192 10.35 3.19 -6.88
CA LYS A 192 11.79 3.26 -6.73
C LYS A 192 12.12 3.88 -5.38
N ILE A 193 12.91 3.18 -4.59
CA ILE A 193 13.45 3.66 -3.32
C ILE A 193 14.69 4.49 -3.60
N LYS A 194 14.84 5.61 -2.90
CA LYS A 194 16.05 6.42 -2.81
C LYS A 194 16.51 6.41 -1.36
N THR A 195 17.56 5.68 -1.08
CA THR A 195 18.03 5.55 0.30
C THR A 195 18.83 6.76 0.75
N GLY A 196 19.52 7.44 -0.16
CA GLY A 196 20.56 8.40 0.22
C GLY A 196 21.69 7.69 0.99
N ASN A 197 22.38 8.44 1.80
CA ASN A 197 23.36 7.88 2.74
C ASN A 197 23.31 8.63 4.09
N PRO A 198 22.16 8.58 4.79
CA PRO A 198 22.01 9.28 6.06
C PRO A 198 22.98 8.73 7.09
N THR A 199 23.28 9.56 8.07
CA THR A 199 23.97 9.13 9.28
C THR A 199 22.93 8.66 10.29
N ILE A 200 23.09 7.45 10.79
CA ILE A 200 22.24 6.87 11.82
C ILE A 200 22.95 6.97 13.16
N ASN A 201 22.33 7.60 14.13
CA ASN A 201 22.85 7.63 15.49
C ASN A 201 22.61 6.29 16.15
N THR A 202 23.67 5.65 16.62
CA THR A 202 23.62 4.36 17.30
C THR A 202 24.24 4.50 18.68
N PRO A 203 23.93 3.61 19.65
CA PRO A 203 24.60 3.61 20.96
C PRO A 203 26.12 3.50 20.86
N ASN A 204 26.64 2.95 19.77
CA ASN A 204 28.07 2.82 19.50
C ASN A 204 28.66 4.00 18.72
N GLY A 205 27.88 5.09 18.57
CA GLY A 205 28.26 6.27 17.80
C GLY A 205 27.59 6.33 16.42
N PRO A 206 27.83 7.41 15.67
CA PRO A 206 27.22 7.61 14.36
C PRO A 206 27.72 6.59 13.34
N MET A 207 26.80 6.02 12.58
CA MET A 207 27.07 5.04 11.51
C MET A 207 26.49 5.56 10.18
N LYS A 208 27.21 5.40 9.09
CA LYS A 208 26.67 5.68 7.76
C LYS A 208 25.72 4.57 7.32
N PHE A 209 24.61 4.95 6.67
CA PHE A 209 23.64 3.99 6.14
C PHE A 209 24.26 2.93 5.22
N SER A 210 25.25 3.31 4.43
CA SER A 210 26.01 2.37 3.58
C SER A 210 26.70 1.24 4.35
N GLN A 211 26.98 1.43 5.63
CA GLN A 211 27.61 0.43 6.50
C GLN A 211 26.61 -0.61 7.03
N THR A 212 25.30 -0.32 6.93
CA THR A 212 24.23 -1.22 7.41
C THR A 212 23.92 -2.35 6.42
N GLY A 213 24.39 -2.23 5.17
CA GLY A 213 23.99 -3.12 4.07
C GLY A 213 22.61 -2.84 3.51
N LEU A 214 21.83 -1.91 4.11
CA LEU A 214 20.49 -1.51 3.63
C LEU A 214 20.55 -0.59 2.39
N ASN A 215 21.73 -0.07 2.06
CA ASN A 215 21.96 0.66 0.80
C ASN A 215 21.62 -0.18 -0.45
N ARG A 216 21.51 -1.50 -0.32
CA ARG A 216 21.05 -2.40 -1.39
C ARG A 216 19.59 -2.17 -1.76
N LEU A 217 18.82 -1.49 -0.92
CA LEU A 217 17.46 -1.05 -1.25
C LEU A 217 17.44 0.09 -2.25
N ASP A 218 18.56 0.79 -2.42
CA ASP A 218 18.64 1.93 -3.35
C ASP A 218 18.33 1.49 -4.78
N GLY A 219 17.42 2.23 -5.40
CA GLY A 219 16.95 1.93 -6.76
C GLY A 219 16.00 0.74 -6.88
N LYS A 220 15.70 0.02 -5.79
CA LYS A 220 14.75 -1.12 -5.79
C LYS A 220 13.32 -0.65 -5.63
N SER A 221 12.38 -1.54 -5.98
CA SER A 221 10.95 -1.33 -5.77
C SER A 221 10.59 -1.36 -4.30
N LEU A 222 9.50 -0.69 -3.93
CA LEU A 222 8.88 -0.84 -2.61
C LEU A 222 8.45 -2.30 -2.41
N THR A 223 8.61 -2.77 -1.19
CA THR A 223 8.23 -4.14 -0.82
C THR A 223 6.71 -4.30 -0.75
N ALA A 224 6.23 -5.52 -0.95
CA ALA A 224 4.82 -5.89 -0.84
C ALA A 224 3.86 -5.08 -1.75
N THR A 225 4.38 -4.48 -2.82
CA THR A 225 3.57 -3.73 -3.80
C THR A 225 3.71 -4.40 -5.17
N PRO A 226 2.64 -5.05 -5.69
CA PRO A 226 2.68 -5.66 -7.01
C PRO A 226 2.78 -4.59 -8.10
N GLU A 227 3.52 -4.87 -9.18
CA GLU A 227 3.57 -3.96 -10.34
C GLU A 227 2.25 -3.98 -11.13
N HIS A 228 1.59 -5.13 -11.20
CA HIS A 228 0.32 -5.29 -11.92
C HIS A 228 -0.74 -5.89 -10.99
N THR A 229 -1.89 -5.24 -10.93
CA THR A 229 -3.08 -5.74 -10.26
C THR A 229 -4.26 -5.64 -11.21
N LEU A 230 -5.02 -6.73 -11.38
CA LEU A 230 -6.22 -6.77 -12.20
C LEU A 230 -7.35 -7.43 -11.42
N HIS A 231 -8.50 -6.78 -11.39
CA HIS A 231 -9.75 -7.36 -10.94
C HIS A 231 -10.76 -7.25 -12.06
N ALA A 232 -11.36 -8.37 -12.47
CA ALA A 232 -12.41 -8.38 -13.47
C ALA A 232 -13.58 -9.24 -12.98
N THR A 233 -14.80 -8.75 -13.11
CA THR A 233 -16.01 -9.46 -12.69
C THR A 233 -17.04 -9.43 -13.80
N LEU A 234 -17.43 -10.61 -14.25
CA LEU A 234 -18.56 -10.81 -15.16
C LEU A 234 -19.80 -11.11 -14.31
N THR A 235 -20.81 -10.27 -14.41
CA THR A 235 -22.10 -10.44 -13.71
C THR A 235 -23.17 -10.82 -14.72
N TYR A 236 -23.88 -11.91 -14.47
CA TYR A 236 -24.98 -12.38 -15.30
C TYR A 236 -26.27 -12.53 -14.50
N LYS A 237 -27.37 -12.02 -15.06
CA LYS A 237 -28.71 -12.09 -14.50
C LYS A 237 -29.61 -12.90 -15.44
N PRO A 238 -29.61 -14.25 -15.38
CA PRO A 238 -30.41 -15.09 -16.28
C PRO A 238 -31.90 -14.79 -16.17
N VAL A 239 -32.37 -14.47 -14.98
CA VAL A 239 -33.72 -14.00 -14.68
C VAL A 239 -33.66 -12.92 -13.62
N LYS A 240 -34.73 -12.12 -13.45
CA LYS A 240 -34.76 -10.99 -12.51
C LYS A 240 -34.42 -11.34 -11.07
N SER A 241 -34.79 -12.56 -10.64
CA SER A 241 -34.56 -13.03 -9.26
C SER A 241 -33.21 -13.73 -9.05
N VAL A 242 -32.39 -13.94 -10.10
CA VAL A 242 -31.11 -14.63 -9.96
C VAL A 242 -30.00 -13.76 -10.51
N LYS A 243 -28.96 -13.58 -9.70
CA LYS A 243 -27.71 -12.92 -10.08
C LYS A 243 -26.55 -13.87 -9.86
N THR A 244 -25.72 -14.08 -10.86
CA THR A 244 -24.47 -14.84 -10.76
C THR A 244 -23.29 -13.94 -11.08
N PHE A 245 -22.12 -14.29 -10.58
CA PHE A 245 -20.89 -13.63 -10.99
C PHE A 245 -19.74 -14.64 -11.16
N PHE A 246 -18.79 -14.26 -12.00
CA PHE A 246 -17.49 -14.89 -12.11
C PHE A 246 -16.43 -13.81 -12.07
N GLY A 247 -15.53 -13.91 -11.09
CA GLY A 247 -14.45 -12.95 -10.84
C GLY A 247 -13.09 -13.56 -11.12
N ALA A 248 -12.16 -12.74 -11.63
CA ALA A 248 -10.74 -13.06 -11.78
C ALA A 248 -9.92 -11.96 -11.10
N ASN A 249 -8.99 -12.37 -10.24
CA ASN A 249 -8.10 -11.46 -9.51
C ASN A 249 -6.66 -11.87 -9.82
N TYR A 250 -5.88 -10.95 -10.37
CA TYR A 250 -4.48 -11.16 -10.69
C TYR A 250 -3.61 -10.14 -9.95
N GLU A 251 -2.55 -10.60 -9.36
CA GLU A 251 -1.47 -9.79 -8.81
C GLU A 251 -0.14 -10.34 -9.31
N SER A 252 0.70 -9.47 -9.83
CA SER A 252 2.06 -9.85 -10.19
C SER A 252 2.90 -10.18 -8.96
N LYS A 253 4.08 -10.74 -9.20
CA LYS A 253 5.07 -11.01 -8.16
C LYS A 253 5.35 -9.79 -7.29
N LEU A 254 5.63 -10.04 -6.01
CA LEU A 254 6.00 -9.01 -5.04
C LEU A 254 7.52 -8.98 -4.85
N THR A 255 8.06 -7.79 -4.63
CA THR A 255 9.42 -7.65 -4.12
C THR A 255 9.39 -7.86 -2.61
N SER A 256 10.19 -8.76 -2.09
CA SER A 256 10.41 -8.95 -0.67
C SER A 256 11.87 -8.67 -0.29
N VAL A 257 12.10 -8.25 0.95
CA VAL A 257 13.44 -8.13 1.51
C VAL A 257 13.65 -9.34 2.42
N ASN A 258 14.53 -10.23 2.01
CA ASN A 258 14.95 -11.30 2.89
C ASN A 258 16.12 -10.80 3.75
N PHE A 259 15.87 -10.69 5.05
CA PHE A 259 16.86 -10.28 6.06
C PHE A 259 17.72 -11.43 6.56
N GLY A 260 17.58 -12.64 6.02
CA GLY A 260 18.46 -13.78 6.27
C GLY A 260 19.86 -13.65 5.67
N ALA A 261 20.68 -14.69 5.77
CA ALA A 261 22.08 -14.71 5.35
C ALA A 261 22.29 -14.10 3.96
N GLY A 262 22.78 -12.87 3.93
CA GLY A 262 23.16 -12.19 2.69
C GLY A 262 22.36 -10.96 2.29
N ASN A 263 21.35 -10.50 3.03
CA ASN A 263 20.64 -9.24 2.75
C ASN A 263 20.22 -9.07 1.29
N SER A 264 19.58 -10.06 0.71
CA SER A 264 19.16 -9.97 -0.69
C SER A 264 17.74 -9.40 -0.78
N VAL A 265 17.60 -8.32 -1.57
CA VAL A 265 16.31 -7.96 -2.12
C VAL A 265 16.00 -9.02 -3.15
N ARG A 266 14.95 -9.79 -2.95
CA ARG A 266 14.52 -10.82 -3.90
C ARG A 266 13.15 -10.45 -4.44
N GLU A 267 12.96 -10.63 -5.74
CA GLU A 267 11.65 -10.72 -6.36
C GLU A 267 11.18 -12.17 -6.18
N ASN A 268 10.55 -12.47 -5.06
CA ASN A 268 10.49 -13.85 -4.57
C ASN A 268 9.11 -14.45 -4.51
N THR A 269 8.07 -13.72 -4.85
CA THR A 269 6.75 -14.34 -4.91
C THR A 269 6.39 -14.67 -6.35
N LYS A 270 5.67 -15.75 -6.58
CA LYS A 270 5.01 -16.01 -7.87
C LYS A 270 3.84 -15.06 -8.05
N ASP A 271 3.44 -14.88 -9.29
CA ASP A 271 2.17 -14.24 -9.62
C ASP A 271 1.03 -15.02 -8.96
N LEU A 272 0.00 -14.31 -8.54
CA LEU A 272 -1.20 -14.90 -7.99
C LEU A 272 -2.38 -14.61 -8.90
N LEU A 273 -3.02 -15.67 -9.39
CA LEU A 273 -4.28 -15.59 -10.12
C LEU A 273 -5.31 -16.44 -9.38
N THR A 274 -6.36 -15.78 -8.88
CA THR A 274 -7.48 -16.43 -8.22
C THR A 274 -8.78 -16.18 -8.97
N PHE A 275 -9.72 -17.08 -8.79
CA PHE A 275 -11.05 -16.97 -9.37
C PHE A 275 -12.11 -17.15 -8.30
N ASP A 276 -13.16 -16.34 -8.43
CA ASP A 276 -14.28 -16.30 -7.50
C ASP A 276 -15.58 -16.50 -8.30
N THR A 277 -16.58 -17.08 -7.64
CA THR A 277 -17.90 -17.19 -8.25
C THR A 277 -18.98 -17.19 -7.18
N GLY A 278 -20.20 -16.88 -7.58
CA GLY A 278 -21.32 -16.92 -6.65
C GLY A 278 -22.66 -16.77 -7.35
N VAL A 279 -23.69 -17.13 -6.60
CA VAL A 279 -25.08 -16.98 -6.99
C VAL A 279 -25.86 -16.35 -5.85
N SER A 280 -26.71 -15.40 -6.18
CA SER A 280 -27.73 -14.82 -5.31
C SER A 280 -29.10 -15.06 -5.91
N TRP A 281 -30.03 -15.50 -5.08
CA TRP A 281 -31.42 -15.73 -5.45
C TRP A 281 -32.36 -14.96 -4.52
N ASP A 282 -33.14 -14.07 -5.12
CA ASP A 282 -34.24 -13.39 -4.45
C ASP A 282 -35.45 -14.35 -4.45
N ALA A 283 -35.57 -15.14 -3.37
CA ALA A 283 -36.64 -16.12 -3.22
C ALA A 283 -38.02 -15.44 -3.17
N ASN A 284 -38.06 -14.23 -2.62
CA ASN A 284 -39.20 -13.31 -2.65
C ASN A 284 -38.72 -11.89 -2.29
N LYS A 285 -39.66 -10.91 -2.21
CA LYS A 285 -39.36 -9.50 -1.89
C LYS A 285 -38.70 -9.28 -0.52
N HIS A 286 -38.75 -10.29 0.35
CA HIS A 286 -38.23 -10.20 1.74
C HIS A 286 -37.00 -11.08 1.96
N LEU A 287 -36.68 -12.05 1.09
CA LEU A 287 -35.66 -13.05 1.34
C LEU A 287 -34.72 -13.20 0.15
N THR A 288 -33.44 -12.97 0.38
CA THR A 288 -32.35 -13.25 -0.56
C THR A 288 -31.42 -14.30 0.04
N LEU A 289 -31.13 -15.33 -0.71
CA LEU A 289 -30.16 -16.37 -0.41
C LEU A 289 -28.95 -16.22 -1.32
N SER A 290 -27.73 -16.33 -0.79
CA SER A 290 -26.51 -16.25 -1.61
C SER A 290 -25.53 -17.33 -1.20
N LEU A 291 -24.86 -17.93 -2.20
CA LEU A 291 -23.76 -18.85 -2.04
C LEU A 291 -22.59 -18.33 -2.87
N ASN A 292 -21.44 -18.13 -2.23
CA ASN A 292 -20.22 -17.64 -2.86
C ASN A 292 -19.07 -18.60 -2.59
N ALA A 293 -18.22 -18.78 -3.58
CA ALA A 293 -16.96 -19.51 -3.48
C ALA A 293 -15.82 -18.58 -3.93
N TYR A 294 -14.89 -18.31 -3.03
CA TYR A 294 -13.72 -17.49 -3.28
C TYR A 294 -12.50 -18.37 -3.43
N ASN A 295 -11.57 -17.96 -4.32
CA ASN A 295 -10.36 -18.70 -4.63
C ASN A 295 -10.67 -20.18 -4.95
N ILE A 296 -11.54 -20.41 -5.94
CA ILE A 296 -12.12 -21.74 -6.25
C ILE A 296 -11.06 -22.80 -6.56
N PHE A 297 -9.89 -22.40 -7.04
CA PHE A 297 -8.78 -23.31 -7.34
C PHE A 297 -7.77 -23.44 -6.19
N ASP A 298 -8.05 -22.88 -5.02
CA ASP A 298 -7.22 -22.96 -3.81
C ASP A 298 -5.76 -22.54 -4.05
N LYS A 299 -5.57 -21.46 -4.81
CA LYS A 299 -4.23 -20.94 -5.11
C LYS A 299 -3.71 -20.12 -3.93
N VAL A 300 -2.51 -20.41 -3.52
CA VAL A 300 -1.80 -19.69 -2.44
C VAL A 300 -0.46 -19.23 -2.98
N ARG A 301 -0.08 -18.00 -2.64
CA ARG A 301 1.24 -17.47 -2.94
C ARG A 301 2.20 -17.90 -1.85
N TYR A 302 3.29 -18.51 -2.24
CA TYR A 302 4.39 -18.87 -1.34
C TYR A 302 5.55 -17.89 -1.58
N ASP A 303 6.19 -17.47 -0.50
CA ASP A 303 7.53 -16.90 -0.58
C ASP A 303 8.50 -18.10 -0.69
N GLU A 304 9.22 -18.21 -1.79
CA GLU A 304 10.18 -19.30 -2.03
C GLU A 304 11.49 -19.08 -1.26
N ALA A 305 11.57 -18.10 -0.38
CA ALA A 305 12.72 -17.90 0.46
C ALA A 305 12.80 -19.05 1.49
N LEU A 306 13.71 -19.97 1.26
CA LEU A 306 14.17 -20.86 2.32
C LEU A 306 14.82 -20.02 3.42
N ALA A 307 14.31 -20.11 4.62
CA ALA A 307 15.04 -19.66 5.79
C ALA A 307 16.31 -20.51 5.98
N ASP A 308 17.26 -19.98 6.73
CA ASP A 308 18.51 -20.71 7.07
C ASP A 308 18.24 -22.05 7.79
N ASP A 309 17.03 -22.24 8.33
CA ASP A 309 16.55 -23.45 8.99
C ASP A 309 15.83 -24.44 8.06
N GLY A 310 15.81 -24.17 6.76
CA GLY A 310 15.15 -25.02 5.75
C GLY A 310 13.64 -24.90 5.69
N LYS A 311 13.03 -23.91 6.38
CA LYS A 311 11.59 -23.68 6.37
C LYS A 311 11.22 -22.62 5.35
N TYR A 312 10.02 -22.74 4.80
CA TYR A 312 9.43 -21.70 3.95
C TYR A 312 8.64 -20.72 4.80
N TYR A 313 8.91 -19.42 4.63
CA TYR A 313 8.04 -18.38 5.13
C TYR A 313 7.01 -18.03 4.06
N PHE A 314 5.76 -17.95 4.43
CA PHE A 314 4.71 -17.48 3.55
C PHE A 314 3.83 -16.46 4.29
N TYR A 315 3.36 -15.47 3.55
CA TYR A 315 2.31 -14.63 4.07
C TYR A 315 1.02 -15.44 4.03
N PRO A 316 0.34 -15.65 5.18
CA PRO A 316 -0.88 -16.42 5.19
C PRO A 316 -1.93 -15.72 4.33
N GLN A 317 -2.25 -16.35 3.20
CA GLN A 317 -3.37 -15.96 2.37
C GLN A 317 -4.49 -16.94 2.61
N GLU A 318 -5.71 -16.43 2.57
CA GLU A 318 -6.86 -17.31 2.72
C GLU A 318 -6.97 -18.21 1.48
N GLY A 319 -6.99 -19.51 1.69
CA GLY A 319 -7.28 -20.50 0.68
C GLY A 319 -8.74 -20.42 0.19
N ARG A 320 -9.22 -21.49 -0.42
CA ARG A 320 -10.61 -21.56 -0.89
C ARG A 320 -11.59 -21.40 0.27
N ARG A 321 -12.61 -20.53 0.08
CA ARG A 321 -13.65 -20.21 1.06
C ARG A 321 -15.03 -20.35 0.45
N PHE A 322 -15.99 -20.80 1.25
CA PHE A 322 -17.39 -20.82 0.90
C PHE A 322 -18.18 -19.97 1.89
N TRP A 323 -19.06 -19.12 1.37
CA TRP A 323 -19.93 -18.27 2.18
C TRP A 323 -21.37 -18.47 1.79
N PHE A 324 -22.17 -18.77 2.78
CA PHE A 324 -23.63 -18.77 2.67
C PHE A 324 -24.19 -17.55 3.40
N LYS A 325 -25.02 -16.79 2.74
CA LYS A 325 -25.65 -15.58 3.28
C LYS A 325 -27.16 -15.67 3.12
N VAL A 326 -27.88 -15.36 4.20
CA VAL A 326 -29.32 -15.14 4.21
C VAL A 326 -29.56 -13.68 4.57
N ALA A 327 -30.25 -12.95 3.73
CA ALA A 327 -30.64 -11.56 3.97
C ALA A 327 -32.18 -11.47 4.00
N ALA A 328 -32.72 -10.99 5.12
CA ALA A 328 -34.15 -10.71 5.28
C ALA A 328 -34.40 -9.19 5.32
N LYS A 329 -35.44 -8.73 4.62
CA LYS A 329 -35.92 -7.35 4.61
C LYS A 329 -37.37 -7.34 5.05
N TRP A 330 -37.73 -6.47 5.99
CA TRP A 330 -39.09 -6.23 6.51
C TRP A 330 -39.57 -4.82 6.16
#